data_04cb61e5f7af65423b8a6ca529a6f01c
#
_entry.id   04cb61e5f7af65423b8a6ca529a6f01c
#
_cell.length_a   1.000
_cell.length_b   1.000
_cell.length_c   1.000
_cell.angle_alpha   90.00
_cell.angle_beta   90.00
_cell.angle_gamma   90.00
#
_symmetry.space_group_name_H-M   'P 1'
#
loop_
_entity.id
_entity.type
_entity.pdbx_description
1 polymer ?
#
loop_
_entity_poly.entity_id
_entity_poly.type
_entity_poly.pdbx_seq_one_letter_code
_entity_poly.pdbx_strand_id
1 'polypeptide(L)'
;MKKILIISGGISKERAISLDTGRQVAKELKKNNYFVKIAEPNFQLFDVIKKFKPNKIFNALHGQFGEDGYIQTILESFKIPYTHSGVISSSIAMDKVLSKKIFIKNKILTPKFLTFSFSKDEKNIVRTIEKKLKFPVVIKPINEGSSVNVFICTKKDIKKKLKYLEDYKKIIIEEFIGGREIQAAIIGSKKLGAIELKPKRKFYDYQAKYNPKAKTEHIIPVDLPKKKYKQIMKISSKAHN
;
A
#
# COMPACT_ATOMS: atom_id res chain seq x y z
N MET A 1 -4.32 21.00 -26.30
CA MET A 1 -3.93 19.68 -25.73
C MET A 1 -3.76 19.84 -24.22
N LYS A 2 -4.37 18.96 -23.38
CA LYS A 2 -4.22 19.04 -21.93
C LYS A 2 -2.83 18.54 -21.50
N LYS A 3 -2.19 19.28 -20.58
CA LYS A 3 -0.86 18.97 -20.05
C LYS A 3 -0.98 18.10 -18.81
N ILE A 4 -0.31 16.95 -18.82
CA ILE A 4 -0.24 16.03 -17.65
C ILE A 4 1.22 15.92 -17.23
N LEU A 5 1.48 16.22 -15.96
CA LEU A 5 2.76 15.90 -15.33
C LEU A 5 2.66 14.56 -14.65
N ILE A 6 3.59 13.68 -14.93
CA ILE A 6 3.72 12.39 -14.22
C ILE A 6 4.89 12.52 -13.25
N ILE A 7 4.64 12.24 -11.98
CA ILE A 7 5.70 12.18 -10.96
C ILE A 7 6.01 10.72 -10.73
N SER A 8 7.26 10.30 -10.97
CA SER A 8 7.72 8.92 -10.80
C SER A 8 9.16 8.86 -10.31
N GLY A 9 9.60 7.70 -9.85
CA GLY A 9 10.92 7.50 -9.24
C GLY A 9 10.89 7.69 -7.72
N GLY A 10 11.55 8.71 -7.20
CA GLY A 10 11.61 8.99 -5.77
C GLY A 10 12.65 8.12 -5.05
N ILE A 11 12.59 8.07 -3.71
CA ILE A 11 13.61 7.46 -2.85
C ILE A 11 13.15 6.19 -2.15
N SER A 12 11.92 5.74 -2.39
CA SER A 12 11.40 4.51 -1.78
C SER A 12 12.09 3.26 -2.33
N LYS A 13 11.97 2.16 -1.62
CA LYS A 13 12.42 0.84 -2.08
C LYS A 13 11.72 0.37 -3.37
N GLU A 14 10.62 1.04 -3.74
CA GLU A 14 9.80 0.75 -4.91
C GLU A 14 10.12 1.69 -6.11
N ARG A 15 11.24 2.43 -6.06
CA ARG A 15 11.62 3.39 -7.10
C ARG A 15 11.60 2.81 -8.51
N ALA A 16 12.12 1.61 -8.71
CA ALA A 16 12.14 0.96 -10.02
C ALA A 16 10.73 0.70 -10.56
N ILE A 17 9.80 0.27 -9.71
CA ILE A 17 8.39 0.05 -10.05
C ILE A 17 7.71 1.39 -10.40
N SER A 18 8.00 2.43 -9.63
CA SER A 18 7.49 3.77 -9.88
C SER A 18 7.92 4.32 -11.25
N LEU A 19 9.19 4.16 -11.60
CA LEU A 19 9.71 4.57 -12.92
C LEU A 19 9.05 3.80 -14.06
N ASP A 20 8.80 2.50 -13.88
CA ASP A 20 8.12 1.69 -14.88
C ASP A 20 6.66 2.10 -15.03
N THR A 21 5.93 2.26 -13.93
CA THR A 21 4.56 2.79 -13.92
C THR A 21 4.49 4.14 -14.65
N GLY A 22 5.40 5.06 -14.34
CA GLY A 22 5.45 6.37 -14.99
C GLY A 22 5.64 6.28 -16.50
N ARG A 23 6.53 5.39 -16.98
CA ARG A 23 6.75 5.16 -18.42
C ARG A 23 5.52 4.60 -19.12
N GLN A 24 4.86 3.59 -18.52
CA GLN A 24 3.67 2.96 -19.09
C GLN A 24 2.51 3.95 -19.17
N VAL A 25 2.26 4.71 -18.10
CA VAL A 25 1.22 5.75 -18.07
C VAL A 25 1.52 6.85 -19.09
N ALA A 26 2.78 7.30 -19.21
CA ALA A 26 3.16 8.29 -20.21
C ALA A 26 2.90 7.83 -21.62
N LYS A 27 3.24 6.56 -21.93
CA LYS A 27 2.98 5.95 -23.24
C LYS A 27 1.49 5.98 -23.58
N GLU A 28 0.65 5.59 -22.63
CA GLU A 28 -0.80 5.53 -22.85
C GLU A 28 -1.44 6.92 -22.95
N LEU A 29 -1.05 7.87 -22.12
CA LEU A 29 -1.55 9.24 -22.18
C LEU A 29 -1.16 9.93 -23.49
N LYS A 30 0.06 9.70 -24.01
CA LYS A 30 0.49 10.24 -25.32
C LYS A 30 -0.36 9.70 -26.47
N LYS A 31 -0.71 8.42 -26.47
CA LYS A 31 -1.63 7.83 -27.46
C LYS A 31 -3.02 8.50 -27.44
N ASN A 32 -3.43 8.96 -26.28
CA ASN A 32 -4.71 9.66 -26.07
C ASN A 32 -4.59 11.18 -26.21
N ASN A 33 -3.58 11.67 -26.95
CA ASN A 33 -3.37 13.08 -27.30
C ASN A 33 -3.20 14.02 -26.09
N TYR A 34 -2.62 13.54 -24.97
CA TYR A 34 -2.17 14.41 -23.90
C TYR A 34 -0.72 14.87 -24.12
N PHE A 35 -0.41 16.10 -23.71
CA PHE A 35 0.97 16.58 -23.65
C PHE A 35 1.57 16.19 -22.31
N VAL A 36 2.51 15.24 -22.32
CA VAL A 36 3.01 14.57 -21.11
C VAL A 36 4.45 14.93 -20.82
N LYS A 37 4.74 15.29 -19.56
CA LYS A 37 6.09 15.40 -19.01
C LYS A 37 6.23 14.45 -17.82
N ILE A 38 7.41 13.84 -17.67
CA ILE A 38 7.77 13.02 -16.49
C ILE A 38 8.77 13.81 -15.68
N ALA A 39 8.65 13.79 -14.35
CA ALA A 39 9.60 14.38 -13.42
C ALA A 39 9.77 13.48 -12.20
N GLU A 40 10.96 13.53 -11.57
CA GLU A 40 11.18 12.95 -10.25
C GLU A 40 10.89 13.97 -9.14
N PRO A 41 10.51 13.50 -7.93
CA PRO A 41 10.24 14.38 -6.79
C PRO A 41 11.56 14.81 -6.12
N ASN A 42 12.31 15.65 -6.81
CA ASN A 42 13.56 16.27 -6.34
C ASN A 42 13.39 17.78 -6.22
N PHE A 43 14.47 18.51 -5.89
CA PHE A 43 14.47 19.96 -5.73
C PHE A 43 13.95 20.73 -6.96
N GLN A 44 14.08 20.15 -8.14
CA GLN A 44 13.64 20.79 -9.39
C GLN A 44 12.13 20.64 -9.64
N LEU A 45 11.42 19.81 -8.85
CA LEU A 45 9.99 19.55 -9.07
C LEU A 45 9.15 20.83 -9.06
N PHE A 46 9.45 21.76 -8.15
CA PHE A 46 8.74 23.05 -8.06
C PHE A 46 8.90 23.86 -9.35
N ASP A 47 10.11 23.95 -9.88
CA ASP A 47 10.39 24.65 -11.13
C ASP A 47 9.74 23.96 -12.33
N VAL A 48 9.76 22.63 -12.34
CA VAL A 48 9.09 21.85 -13.39
C VAL A 48 7.59 22.15 -13.39
N ILE A 49 6.93 22.16 -12.22
CA ILE A 49 5.50 22.47 -12.11
C ILE A 49 5.22 23.89 -12.59
N LYS A 50 5.98 24.90 -12.13
CA LYS A 50 5.81 26.31 -12.50
C LYS A 50 6.01 26.56 -14.00
N LYS A 51 7.06 25.97 -14.60
CA LYS A 51 7.39 26.14 -16.03
C LYS A 51 6.44 25.34 -16.93
N PHE A 52 6.13 24.10 -16.57
CA PHE A 52 5.29 23.23 -17.39
C PHE A 52 3.80 23.60 -17.32
N LYS A 53 3.33 24.10 -16.16
CA LYS A 53 1.94 24.48 -15.88
C LYS A 53 0.97 23.34 -16.24
N PRO A 54 1.06 22.17 -15.56
CA PRO A 54 0.21 21.04 -15.86
C PRO A 54 -1.26 21.32 -15.51
N ASN A 55 -2.19 20.80 -16.29
CA ASN A 55 -3.61 20.81 -15.94
C ASN A 55 -3.96 19.80 -14.85
N LYS A 56 -3.24 18.67 -14.82
CA LYS A 56 -3.37 17.62 -13.82
C LYS A 56 -2.03 16.94 -13.59
N ILE A 57 -1.90 16.31 -12.44
CA ILE A 57 -0.69 15.55 -12.07
C ILE A 57 -1.08 14.07 -11.86
N PHE A 58 -0.34 13.17 -12.50
CA PHE A 58 -0.42 11.75 -12.23
C PHE A 58 0.71 11.38 -11.27
N ASN A 59 0.34 10.99 -10.05
CA ASN A 59 1.29 10.46 -9.08
C ASN A 59 1.52 8.97 -9.37
N ALA A 60 2.69 8.63 -9.90
CA ALA A 60 3.14 7.26 -10.14
C ALA A 60 4.16 6.78 -9.10
N LEU A 61 4.32 7.52 -8.00
CA LEU A 61 5.17 7.11 -6.90
C LEU A 61 4.53 5.94 -6.13
N HIS A 62 5.39 5.11 -5.54
CA HIS A 62 4.98 4.00 -4.69
C HIS A 62 5.68 4.07 -3.33
N GLY A 63 4.95 3.67 -2.29
CA GLY A 63 5.46 3.62 -0.93
C GLY A 63 5.72 5.00 -0.32
N GLN A 64 6.78 5.09 0.47
CA GLN A 64 7.15 6.29 1.23
C GLN A 64 7.33 7.50 0.31
N PHE A 65 6.91 8.68 0.76
CA PHE A 65 6.82 9.97 0.06
C PHE A 65 5.80 10.01 -1.08
N GLY A 66 5.38 8.88 -1.64
CA GLY A 66 4.42 8.80 -2.73
C GLY A 66 2.99 8.56 -2.27
N GLU A 67 2.81 7.78 -1.19
CA GLU A 67 1.50 7.29 -0.73
C GLU A 67 1.19 7.67 0.73
N ASP A 68 2.06 8.43 1.40
CA ASP A 68 2.00 8.75 2.83
C ASP A 68 1.54 10.18 3.16
N GLY A 69 1.11 10.95 2.15
CA GLY A 69 0.68 12.34 2.30
C GLY A 69 1.77 13.37 2.02
N TYR A 70 3.04 12.96 1.92
CA TYR A 70 4.14 13.92 1.72
C TYR A 70 4.06 14.64 0.38
N ILE A 71 4.06 13.89 -0.74
CA ILE A 71 3.94 14.51 -2.08
C ILE A 71 2.60 15.21 -2.23
N GLN A 72 1.52 14.66 -1.67
CA GLN A 72 0.20 15.27 -1.72
C GLN A 72 0.19 16.66 -1.10
N THR A 73 0.88 16.87 0.03
CA THR A 73 1.02 18.19 0.68
C THR A 73 1.69 19.19 -0.26
N ILE A 74 2.75 18.78 -0.96
CA ILE A 74 3.42 19.61 -1.94
C ILE A 74 2.46 19.96 -3.09
N LEU A 75 1.75 18.98 -3.63
CA LEU A 75 0.86 19.17 -4.77
C LEU A 75 -0.35 20.05 -4.44
N GLU A 76 -0.91 19.95 -3.24
CA GLU A 76 -2.00 20.81 -2.77
C GLU A 76 -1.60 22.28 -2.71
N SER A 77 -0.33 22.60 -2.40
CA SER A 77 0.17 23.98 -2.40
C SER A 77 0.11 24.65 -3.78
N PHE A 78 0.15 23.85 -4.85
CA PHE A 78 -0.01 24.33 -6.23
C PHE A 78 -1.46 24.41 -6.70
N LYS A 79 -2.42 23.90 -5.92
CA LYS A 79 -3.84 23.84 -6.28
C LYS A 79 -4.11 23.11 -7.61
N ILE A 80 -3.27 22.15 -7.98
CA ILE A 80 -3.40 21.35 -9.19
C ILE A 80 -4.00 19.99 -8.84
N PRO A 81 -5.09 19.55 -9.50
CA PRO A 81 -5.67 18.23 -9.27
C PRO A 81 -4.65 17.12 -9.56
N TYR A 82 -4.59 16.13 -8.68
CA TYR A 82 -3.70 14.99 -8.80
C TYR A 82 -4.45 13.66 -8.55
N THR A 83 -3.85 12.56 -8.99
CA THR A 83 -4.37 11.21 -8.70
C THR A 83 -4.02 10.79 -7.27
N HIS A 84 -4.72 9.81 -6.74
CA HIS A 84 -4.69 9.30 -5.37
C HIS A 84 -5.53 10.13 -4.38
N SER A 85 -5.57 9.63 -3.14
CA SER A 85 -6.25 10.29 -2.02
C SER A 85 -5.49 11.53 -1.56
N GLY A 86 -6.17 12.42 -0.84
CA GLY A 86 -5.56 13.61 -0.24
C GLY A 86 -4.61 13.30 0.90
N VAL A 87 -4.00 14.36 1.45
CA VAL A 87 -2.93 14.29 2.47
C VAL A 87 -3.31 13.40 3.65
N ILE A 88 -4.41 13.73 4.32
CA ILE A 88 -4.83 13.05 5.57
C ILE A 88 -5.14 11.58 5.31
N SER A 89 -5.91 11.28 4.26
CA SER A 89 -6.29 9.91 3.92
C SER A 89 -5.08 9.06 3.56
N SER A 90 -4.12 9.60 2.80
CA SER A 90 -2.87 8.93 2.45
C SER A 90 -2.02 8.64 3.68
N SER A 91 -1.84 9.62 4.56
CA SER A 91 -1.07 9.45 5.81
C SER A 91 -1.68 8.39 6.72
N ILE A 92 -3.00 8.39 6.88
CA ILE A 92 -3.72 7.38 7.66
C ILE A 92 -3.59 6.00 7.02
N ALA A 93 -3.77 5.89 5.70
CA ALA A 93 -3.73 4.62 4.99
C ALA A 93 -2.34 3.98 5.03
N MET A 94 -1.27 4.77 5.00
CA MET A 94 0.11 4.28 5.10
C MET A 94 0.42 3.73 6.51
N ASP A 95 -0.11 4.34 7.57
CA ASP A 95 0.07 3.88 8.96
C ASP A 95 -0.92 2.75 9.29
N LYS A 96 -0.42 1.51 9.32
CA LYS A 96 -1.24 0.32 9.59
C LYS A 96 -1.92 0.35 10.95
N VAL A 97 -1.33 0.99 11.95
CA VAL A 97 -1.92 1.10 13.29
C VAL A 97 -3.06 2.09 13.29
N LEU A 98 -2.89 3.26 12.65
CA LEU A 98 -3.95 4.26 12.52
C LEU A 98 -5.11 3.72 11.67
N SER A 99 -4.83 3.14 10.51
CA SER A 99 -5.83 2.51 9.65
C SER A 99 -6.68 1.49 10.43
N LYS A 100 -6.02 0.58 11.17
CA LYS A 100 -6.73 -0.44 11.96
C LYS A 100 -7.58 0.14 13.07
N LYS A 101 -7.11 1.19 13.76
CA LYS A 101 -7.91 1.90 14.78
C LYS A 101 -9.18 2.49 14.16
N ILE A 102 -9.07 3.11 12.97
CA ILE A 102 -10.21 3.65 12.24
C ILE A 102 -11.16 2.54 11.79
N PHE A 103 -10.62 1.43 11.27
CA PHE A 103 -11.43 0.27 10.88
C PHE A 103 -12.21 -0.29 12.07
N ILE A 104 -11.58 -0.48 13.22
CA ILE A 104 -12.25 -0.95 14.44
C ILE A 104 -13.36 0.02 14.87
N LYS A 105 -13.07 1.33 14.93
CA LYS A 105 -14.06 2.37 15.25
C LYS A 105 -15.27 2.32 14.32
N ASN A 106 -15.04 2.03 13.05
CA ASN A 106 -16.07 1.91 12.02
C ASN A 106 -16.63 0.49 11.86
N LYS A 107 -16.36 -0.43 12.78
CA LYS A 107 -16.86 -1.83 12.72
C LYS A 107 -16.49 -2.54 11.40
N ILE A 108 -15.31 -2.24 10.85
CA ILE A 108 -14.70 -2.95 9.75
C ILE A 108 -13.77 -4.01 10.35
N LEU A 109 -13.97 -5.27 9.96
CA LEU A 109 -13.16 -6.36 10.48
C LEU A 109 -11.70 -6.21 10.03
N THR A 110 -10.81 -6.40 10.99
CA THR A 110 -9.36 -6.41 10.78
C THR A 110 -8.72 -7.40 11.78
N PRO A 111 -7.61 -8.07 11.44
CA PRO A 111 -6.93 -8.98 12.36
C PRO A 111 -6.62 -8.29 13.69
N LYS A 112 -6.72 -9.01 14.79
CA LYS A 112 -6.24 -8.51 16.09
C LYS A 112 -4.75 -8.21 15.99
N PHE A 113 -4.29 -7.17 16.70
CA PHE A 113 -2.91 -6.74 16.60
C PHE A 113 -2.36 -6.17 17.90
N LEU A 114 -1.03 -6.15 17.98
CA LEU A 114 -0.24 -5.49 18.98
C LEU A 114 0.75 -4.56 18.29
N THR A 115 1.15 -3.49 18.94
CA THR A 115 2.35 -2.74 18.58
C THR A 115 3.51 -3.24 19.43
N PHE A 116 4.69 -3.35 18.82
CA PHE A 116 5.91 -3.78 19.48
C PHE A 116 7.00 -2.73 19.29
N SER A 117 7.66 -2.35 20.38
CA SER A 117 8.77 -1.39 20.38
C SER A 117 10.04 -2.07 20.88
N PHE A 118 11.08 -2.06 20.07
CA PHE A 118 12.35 -2.74 20.38
C PHE A 118 13.02 -2.23 21.66
N SER A 119 12.80 -0.97 22.04
CA SER A 119 13.37 -0.37 23.24
C SER A 119 12.71 -0.79 24.55
N LYS A 120 11.49 -1.37 24.53
CA LYS A 120 10.67 -1.59 25.72
C LYS A 120 10.20 -3.03 25.93
N ASP A 121 10.02 -3.79 24.89
CA ASP A 121 9.15 -4.98 24.93
C ASP A 121 9.87 -6.33 24.73
N GLU A 122 11.19 -6.34 24.53
CA GLU A 122 11.92 -7.54 24.04
C GLU A 122 11.84 -8.77 24.93
N LYS A 123 11.91 -8.59 26.26
CA LYS A 123 12.08 -9.75 27.18
C LYS A 123 10.88 -10.68 27.23
N ASN A 124 9.66 -10.21 26.97
CA ASN A 124 8.42 -10.95 27.18
C ASN A 124 7.52 -11.10 25.94
N ILE A 125 8.05 -10.76 24.73
CA ILE A 125 7.20 -10.69 23.54
C ILE A 125 6.47 -12.00 23.22
N VAL A 126 7.14 -13.15 23.33
CA VAL A 126 6.51 -14.46 23.06
C VAL A 126 5.32 -14.70 23.98
N ARG A 127 5.50 -14.47 25.28
CA ARG A 127 4.42 -14.62 26.28
C ARG A 127 3.27 -13.64 26.04
N THR A 128 3.59 -12.41 25.62
CA THR A 128 2.59 -11.40 25.30
C THR A 128 1.76 -11.79 24.08
N ILE A 129 2.40 -12.33 23.04
CA ILE A 129 1.72 -12.87 21.85
C ILE A 129 0.81 -14.02 22.22
N GLU A 130 1.30 -15.00 23.00
CA GLU A 130 0.49 -16.15 23.43
C GLU A 130 -0.75 -15.74 24.25
N LYS A 131 -0.64 -14.69 25.06
CA LYS A 131 -1.77 -14.17 25.85
C LYS A 131 -2.81 -13.42 25.02
N LYS A 132 -2.37 -12.63 24.04
CA LYS A 132 -3.24 -11.64 23.34
C LYS A 132 -3.58 -12.03 21.92
N LEU A 133 -2.71 -12.80 21.27
CA LEU A 133 -2.86 -13.32 19.92
C LEU A 133 -2.62 -14.84 19.95
N LYS A 134 -2.72 -15.49 18.79
CA LYS A 134 -2.36 -16.91 18.62
C LYS A 134 -1.34 -17.06 17.50
N PHE A 135 -0.36 -17.94 17.67
CA PHE A 135 0.54 -18.29 16.57
C PHE A 135 -0.17 -19.12 15.50
N PRO A 136 0.20 -19.00 14.20
CA PRO A 136 1.20 -18.08 13.70
C PRO A 136 0.74 -16.61 13.71
N VAL A 137 1.71 -15.69 13.75
CA VAL A 137 1.47 -14.25 13.67
C VAL A 137 2.20 -13.65 12.48
N VAL A 138 1.75 -12.48 12.04
CA VAL A 138 2.45 -11.68 11.03
C VAL A 138 3.13 -10.52 11.72
N ILE A 139 4.43 -10.35 11.48
CA ILE A 139 5.19 -9.17 11.93
C ILE A 139 5.57 -8.34 10.70
N LYS A 140 5.44 -7.03 10.80
CA LYS A 140 5.72 -6.11 9.69
C LYS A 140 5.94 -4.68 10.16
N PRO A 141 6.66 -3.85 9.38
CA PRO A 141 6.76 -2.42 9.62
C PRO A 141 5.39 -1.74 9.58
N ILE A 142 5.24 -0.66 10.34
CA ILE A 142 3.98 0.10 10.38
C ILE A 142 3.74 0.83 9.06
N ASN A 143 4.78 1.44 8.47
CA ASN A 143 4.67 2.40 7.37
C ASN A 143 5.33 1.94 6.05
N GLU A 144 5.48 0.63 5.83
CA GLU A 144 5.99 0.11 4.55
C GLU A 144 4.87 -0.46 3.69
N GLY A 145 5.07 -0.38 2.36
CA GLY A 145 4.19 -0.98 1.36
C GLY A 145 4.71 -2.33 0.82
N SER A 146 4.04 -2.84 -0.21
CA SER A 146 4.47 -3.95 -1.08
C SER A 146 4.99 -5.22 -0.41
N SER A 147 4.52 -5.52 0.79
CA SER A 147 4.98 -6.68 1.57
C SER A 147 6.48 -6.65 1.93
N VAL A 148 7.11 -5.46 1.90
CA VAL A 148 8.50 -5.29 2.33
C VAL A 148 8.61 -5.63 3.81
N ASN A 149 9.54 -6.52 4.13
CA ASN A 149 9.83 -6.98 5.50
C ASN A 149 8.59 -7.50 6.26
N VAL A 150 7.70 -8.20 5.57
CA VAL A 150 6.56 -8.90 6.16
C VAL A 150 6.95 -10.36 6.40
N PHE A 151 6.77 -10.85 7.62
CA PHE A 151 7.10 -12.22 8.00
C PHE A 151 5.93 -12.90 8.69
N ILE A 152 5.59 -14.11 8.25
CA ILE A 152 4.72 -15.04 9.01
C ILE A 152 5.63 -15.79 9.97
N CYS A 153 5.32 -15.71 11.26
CA CYS A 153 6.16 -16.22 12.33
C CYS A 153 5.45 -17.26 13.19
N THR A 154 6.17 -18.33 13.49
CA THR A 154 5.83 -19.29 14.54
C THR A 154 6.49 -18.87 15.86
N LYS A 155 6.11 -19.56 16.95
CA LYS A 155 6.77 -19.37 18.25
C LYS A 155 8.29 -19.64 18.19
N LYS A 156 8.72 -20.53 17.30
CA LYS A 156 10.13 -20.95 17.20
C LYS A 156 11.02 -19.90 16.52
N ASP A 157 10.49 -19.19 15.52
CA ASP A 157 11.31 -18.33 14.65
C ASP A 157 11.07 -16.82 14.85
N ILE A 158 10.11 -16.43 15.66
CA ILE A 158 9.75 -15.01 15.82
C ILE A 158 10.92 -14.15 16.32
N LYS A 159 11.68 -14.64 17.31
CA LYS A 159 12.84 -13.87 17.84
C LYS A 159 13.89 -13.60 16.77
N LYS A 160 14.17 -14.60 15.90
CA LYS A 160 15.07 -14.45 14.77
C LYS A 160 14.54 -13.44 13.77
N LYS A 161 13.23 -13.50 13.47
CA LYS A 161 12.57 -12.58 12.50
C LYS A 161 12.49 -11.16 13.01
N LEU A 162 12.31 -10.92 14.29
CA LEU A 162 12.30 -9.59 14.90
C LEU A 162 13.64 -8.85 14.66
N LYS A 163 14.78 -9.53 14.71
CA LYS A 163 16.09 -8.93 14.43
C LYS A 163 16.18 -8.24 13.07
N TYR A 164 15.47 -8.75 12.05
CA TYR A 164 15.42 -8.10 10.72
C TYR A 164 14.62 -6.79 10.70
N LEU A 165 13.91 -6.47 11.79
CA LEU A 165 13.02 -5.33 11.90
C LEU A 165 13.48 -4.30 12.93
N GLU A 166 14.63 -4.49 13.57
CA GLU A 166 15.14 -3.61 14.66
C GLU A 166 15.27 -2.15 14.22
N ASP A 167 15.72 -1.92 12.99
CA ASP A 167 15.89 -0.57 12.42
C ASP A 167 14.58 0.24 12.35
N TYR A 168 13.43 -0.43 12.35
CA TYR A 168 12.12 0.24 12.35
C TYR A 168 11.69 0.78 13.70
N LYS A 169 12.45 0.54 14.78
CA LYS A 169 12.14 0.96 16.17
C LYS A 169 10.77 0.47 16.66
N LYS A 170 9.75 0.48 15.83
CA LYS A 170 8.38 0.07 16.15
C LYS A 170 7.73 -0.66 14.98
N ILE A 171 7.08 -1.77 15.28
CA ILE A 171 6.40 -2.62 14.30
C ILE A 171 4.99 -3.00 14.76
N ILE A 172 4.22 -3.59 13.85
CA ILE A 172 2.93 -4.21 14.17
C ILE A 172 3.05 -5.73 14.12
N ILE A 173 2.40 -6.40 15.06
CA ILE A 173 2.25 -7.86 15.16
C ILE A 173 0.77 -8.17 15.06
N GLU A 174 0.37 -9.00 14.11
CA GLU A 174 -1.04 -9.32 13.85
C GLU A 174 -1.29 -10.83 13.88
N GLU A 175 -2.52 -11.23 14.17
CA GLU A 175 -2.98 -12.59 13.89
C GLU A 175 -2.81 -12.90 12.40
N PHE A 176 -2.28 -14.09 12.10
CA PHE A 176 -2.26 -14.58 10.72
C PHE A 176 -3.66 -15.05 10.32
N ILE A 177 -4.22 -14.45 9.29
CA ILE A 177 -5.50 -14.86 8.71
C ILE A 177 -5.21 -15.59 7.40
N GLY A 178 -5.48 -16.90 7.40
CA GLY A 178 -5.40 -17.70 6.19
C GLY A 178 -6.62 -17.48 5.28
N GLY A 179 -6.52 -17.95 4.05
CA GLY A 179 -7.61 -17.92 3.09
C GLY A 179 -7.21 -17.37 1.73
N ARG A 180 -8.22 -17.08 0.92
CA ARG A 180 -8.05 -16.48 -0.43
C ARG A 180 -7.78 -15.00 -0.30
N GLU A 181 -6.87 -14.48 -1.12
CA GLU A 181 -6.55 -13.05 -1.18
C GLU A 181 -7.39 -12.38 -2.26
N ILE A 182 -8.37 -11.60 -1.83
CA ILE A 182 -9.28 -10.87 -2.70
C ILE A 182 -9.00 -9.38 -2.56
N GLN A 183 -8.69 -8.71 -3.66
CA GLN A 183 -8.54 -7.26 -3.71
C GLN A 183 -9.74 -6.64 -4.40
N ALA A 184 -10.29 -5.56 -3.83
CA ALA A 184 -11.36 -4.78 -4.40
C ALA A 184 -10.87 -3.38 -4.77
N ALA A 185 -11.29 -2.87 -5.92
CA ALA A 185 -10.93 -1.56 -6.41
C ALA A 185 -12.12 -0.59 -6.34
N ILE A 186 -11.87 0.60 -5.78
CA ILE A 186 -12.84 1.69 -5.64
C ILE A 186 -12.18 2.96 -6.19
N ILE A 187 -12.92 3.74 -6.99
CA ILE A 187 -12.51 5.08 -7.43
C ILE A 187 -13.64 6.07 -7.15
N GLY A 188 -13.39 7.04 -6.28
CA GLY A 188 -14.45 7.90 -5.77
C GLY A 188 -15.59 7.05 -5.18
N SER A 189 -16.81 7.25 -5.62
CA SER A 189 -17.97 6.43 -5.22
C SER A 189 -18.16 5.15 -6.04
N LYS A 190 -17.38 4.96 -7.12
CA LYS A 190 -17.57 3.87 -8.08
C LYS A 190 -16.81 2.61 -7.64
N LYS A 191 -17.55 1.53 -7.47
CA LYS A 191 -17.02 0.18 -7.23
C LYS A 191 -16.61 -0.42 -8.57
N LEU A 192 -15.32 -0.62 -8.80
CA LEU A 192 -14.80 -1.13 -10.08
C LEU A 192 -14.90 -2.66 -10.18
N GLY A 193 -14.64 -3.37 -9.08
CA GLY A 193 -14.67 -4.83 -9.06
C GLY A 193 -13.71 -5.42 -8.04
N ALA A 194 -13.60 -6.73 -8.08
CA ALA A 194 -12.68 -7.48 -7.24
C ALA A 194 -11.90 -8.51 -8.08
N ILE A 195 -10.68 -8.78 -7.66
CA ILE A 195 -9.76 -9.75 -8.25
C ILE A 195 -9.24 -10.69 -7.16
N GLU A 196 -9.07 -11.95 -7.48
CA GLU A 196 -8.34 -12.88 -6.63
C GLU A 196 -6.88 -12.95 -7.05
N LEU A 197 -5.99 -12.84 -6.07
CA LEU A 197 -4.56 -13.05 -6.23
C LEU A 197 -4.19 -14.42 -5.67
N LYS A 198 -3.74 -15.32 -6.55
CA LYS A 198 -3.38 -16.68 -6.17
C LYS A 198 -1.89 -16.92 -6.43
N PRO A 199 -1.04 -16.59 -5.44
CA PRO A 199 0.39 -16.79 -5.58
C PRO A 199 0.72 -18.29 -5.55
N LYS A 200 1.71 -18.73 -6.32
CA LYS A 200 2.28 -20.09 -6.21
C LYS A 200 3.18 -20.25 -4.98
N ARG A 201 3.40 -19.18 -4.23
CA ARG A 201 4.19 -19.11 -3.00
C ARG A 201 3.28 -19.19 -1.77
N LYS A 202 3.89 -19.34 -0.58
CA LYS A 202 3.15 -19.45 0.70
C LYS A 202 2.26 -18.24 1.00
N PHE A 203 2.62 -17.04 0.50
CA PHE A 203 1.80 -15.83 0.58
C PHE A 203 2.20 -14.85 -0.52
N TYR A 204 1.42 -13.79 -0.70
CA TYR A 204 1.62 -12.75 -1.70
C TYR A 204 2.69 -11.75 -1.24
N ASP A 205 3.95 -12.20 -1.26
CA ASP A 205 5.12 -11.41 -0.88
C ASP A 205 5.60 -10.48 -2.00
N TYR A 206 6.65 -9.70 -1.75
CA TYR A 206 7.26 -8.79 -2.73
C TYR A 206 7.63 -9.51 -4.04
N GLN A 207 8.19 -10.72 -3.93
CA GLN A 207 8.55 -11.52 -5.11
C GLN A 207 7.31 -11.99 -5.89
N ALA A 208 6.24 -12.37 -5.18
CA ALA A 208 4.99 -12.74 -5.83
C ALA A 208 4.33 -11.58 -6.59
N LYS A 209 4.59 -10.33 -6.13
CA LYS A 209 4.04 -9.10 -6.74
C LYS A 209 4.79 -8.67 -8.00
N TYR A 210 6.10 -8.70 -7.97
CA TYR A 210 6.93 -7.99 -8.95
C TYR A 210 7.86 -8.89 -9.77
N ASN A 211 8.04 -10.16 -9.37
CA ASN A 211 8.86 -11.08 -10.16
C ASN A 211 8.00 -11.82 -11.19
N PRO A 212 8.21 -11.61 -12.50
CA PRO A 212 7.45 -12.32 -13.54
C PRO A 212 7.54 -13.84 -13.43
N LYS A 213 8.65 -14.36 -12.89
CA LYS A 213 8.85 -15.81 -12.68
C LYS A 213 8.00 -16.37 -11.54
N ALA A 214 7.44 -15.52 -10.66
CA ALA A 214 6.59 -15.96 -9.55
C ALA A 214 5.25 -16.54 -10.02
N LYS A 215 4.81 -16.21 -11.24
CA LYS A 215 3.60 -16.74 -11.90
C LYS A 215 2.35 -16.66 -11.01
N THR A 216 2.16 -15.52 -10.33
CA THR A 216 0.92 -15.27 -9.58
C THR A 216 -0.26 -15.22 -10.53
N GLU A 217 -1.29 -16.01 -10.25
CA GLU A 217 -2.52 -16.01 -11.04
C GLU A 217 -3.40 -14.83 -10.60
N HIS A 218 -3.93 -14.11 -11.59
CA HIS A 218 -4.84 -12.98 -11.41
C HIS A 218 -6.21 -13.38 -11.97
N ILE A 219 -7.15 -13.72 -11.10
CA ILE A 219 -8.45 -14.29 -11.49
C ILE A 219 -9.50 -13.18 -11.52
N ILE A 220 -9.94 -12.82 -12.73
CA ILE A 220 -11.00 -11.88 -13.03
C ILE A 220 -11.95 -12.50 -14.06
N PRO A 221 -13.27 -12.54 -13.80
CA PRO A 221 -13.94 -12.20 -12.55
C PRO A 221 -13.58 -13.16 -11.41
N VAL A 222 -13.61 -12.65 -10.19
CA VAL A 222 -13.39 -13.51 -9.02
C VAL A 222 -14.55 -14.51 -8.87
N ASP A 223 -14.20 -15.78 -8.70
CA ASP A 223 -15.19 -16.84 -8.43
C ASP A 223 -15.62 -16.82 -6.96
N LEU A 224 -16.72 -16.15 -6.70
CA LEU A 224 -17.33 -16.00 -5.37
C LEU A 224 -18.87 -16.04 -5.47
N PRO A 225 -19.53 -16.62 -4.46
CA PRO A 225 -20.98 -16.51 -4.33
C PRO A 225 -21.40 -15.02 -4.32
N LYS A 226 -22.48 -14.67 -5.05
CA LYS A 226 -22.99 -13.28 -5.17
C LYS A 226 -23.10 -12.54 -3.82
N LYS A 227 -23.52 -13.24 -2.76
CA LYS A 227 -23.63 -12.68 -1.40
C LYS A 227 -22.28 -12.24 -0.86
N LYS A 228 -21.24 -13.08 -1.00
CA LYS A 228 -19.86 -12.80 -0.55
C LYS A 228 -19.25 -11.66 -1.36
N TYR A 229 -19.40 -11.68 -2.67
CA TYR A 229 -18.93 -10.59 -3.53
C TYR A 229 -19.54 -9.24 -3.11
N LYS A 230 -20.87 -9.17 -2.94
CA LYS A 230 -21.55 -7.95 -2.46
C LYS A 230 -21.02 -7.49 -1.09
N GLN A 231 -20.77 -8.43 -0.18
CA GLN A 231 -20.22 -8.14 1.15
C GLN A 231 -18.81 -7.51 1.05
N ILE A 232 -17.92 -8.09 0.22
CA ILE A 232 -16.55 -7.57 0.00
C ILE A 232 -16.66 -6.15 -0.55
N MET A 233 -17.42 -5.93 -1.61
CA MET A 233 -17.55 -4.60 -2.22
C MET A 233 -18.17 -3.55 -1.27
N LYS A 234 -19.09 -3.96 -0.39
CA LYS A 234 -19.66 -3.09 0.64
C LYS A 234 -18.61 -2.69 1.69
N ILE A 235 -17.84 -3.67 2.20
CA ILE A 235 -16.80 -3.43 3.21
C ILE A 235 -15.68 -2.55 2.62
N SER A 236 -15.23 -2.85 1.40
CA SER A 236 -14.19 -2.08 0.72
C SER A 236 -14.62 -0.63 0.47
N SER A 237 -15.87 -0.43 0.02
CA SER A 237 -16.43 0.92 -0.15
C SER A 237 -16.51 1.67 1.20
N LYS A 238 -16.84 0.98 2.29
CA LYS A 238 -16.86 1.58 3.64
C LYS A 238 -15.46 1.95 4.14
N ALA A 239 -14.46 1.15 3.79
CA ALA A 239 -13.07 1.43 4.15
C ALA A 239 -12.46 2.57 3.32
N HIS A 240 -12.96 2.80 2.11
CA HIS A 240 -12.52 3.86 1.21
C HIS A 240 -13.07 5.23 1.62
N ASN A 241 -14.31 5.30 2.11
CA ASN A 241 -14.98 6.53 2.58
C ASN A 241 -14.60 6.89 4.03
#